data_a3348f78a6efda152941b7fd9cbd9eb7
#
_entry.id   a3348f78a6efda152941b7fd9cbd9eb7
#
_cell.length_a   1.000
_cell.length_b   1.000
_cell.length_c   1.000
_cell.angle_alpha   90.00
_cell.angle_beta   90.00
_cell.angle_gamma   90.00
#
_symmetry.space_group_name_H-M   'P 1'
#
loop_
_entity.id
_entity.type
_entity.pdbx_description
1 polymer ?
#
loop_
_entity_poly.entity_id
_entity_poly.type
_entity_poly.pdbx_seq_one_letter_code
_entity_poly.pdbx_strand_id
1 'polypeptide(L)'
;MTYNDLDDKAATPIRPDLVKHLGMEGYNLTTGAICVYPNQVKSAVKWLKVTGKEIPVASVATGFPAGQTPLRLRLEEIREAVADGATEIDIVINRTMVNRVYLE
;
A
#
# COMPACT_ATOMS: atom_id res chain seq x y z
N MET A 1 -1.53 8.62 -6.50
CA MET A 1 -2.73 8.69 -5.63
C MET A 1 -2.84 10.08 -5.03
N THR A 2 -3.97 10.71 -5.16
CA THR A 2 -4.26 12.02 -4.59
C THR A 2 -4.88 11.91 -3.20
N TYR A 3 -5.03 13.04 -2.49
CA TYR A 3 -5.76 13.07 -1.22
C TYR A 3 -7.19 12.57 -1.36
N ASN A 4 -7.86 12.96 -2.44
CA ASN A 4 -9.23 12.53 -2.68
C ASN A 4 -9.32 11.01 -2.84
N ASP A 5 -8.37 10.41 -3.53
CA ASP A 5 -8.32 8.96 -3.69
C ASP A 5 -8.17 8.23 -2.36
N LEU A 6 -7.37 8.81 -1.43
CA LEU A 6 -7.20 8.25 -0.09
C LEU A 6 -8.48 8.38 0.73
N ASP A 7 -9.15 9.53 0.66
CA ASP A 7 -10.41 9.74 1.35
C ASP A 7 -11.48 8.77 0.86
N ASP A 8 -11.62 8.63 -0.44
CA ASP A 8 -12.58 7.73 -1.05
C ASP A 8 -12.31 6.27 -0.70
N LYS A 9 -11.04 5.86 -0.74
CA LYS A 9 -10.65 4.49 -0.39
C LYS A 9 -10.85 4.20 1.09
N ALA A 10 -10.58 5.16 1.96
CA ALA A 10 -10.80 4.99 3.39
C ALA A 10 -12.29 4.94 3.72
N ALA A 11 -13.11 5.76 3.08
CA ALA A 11 -14.55 5.82 3.29
C ALA A 11 -15.28 4.65 2.62
N THR A 12 -14.86 4.30 1.40
CA THR A 12 -15.53 3.30 0.58
C THR A 12 -14.49 2.40 -0.12
N PRO A 13 -13.85 1.45 0.61
CA PRO A 13 -12.78 0.62 0.07
C PRO A 13 -13.20 -0.20 -1.16
N ILE A 14 -14.47 -0.60 -1.23
CA ILE A 14 -15.04 -1.28 -2.39
C ILE A 14 -16.24 -0.46 -2.86
N ARG A 15 -16.28 -0.19 -4.16
CA ARG A 15 -17.36 0.61 -4.74
C ARG A 15 -18.72 -0.07 -4.49
N PRO A 16 -19.72 0.66 -3.98
CA PRO A 16 -21.03 0.12 -3.71
C PRO A 16 -21.73 -0.46 -4.95
N ASP A 17 -21.53 0.16 -6.12
CA ASP A 17 -22.10 -0.32 -7.38
C ASP A 17 -21.55 -1.69 -7.77
N LEU A 18 -20.26 -1.95 -7.51
CA LEU A 18 -19.65 -3.25 -7.77
C LEU A 18 -20.20 -4.32 -6.82
N VAL A 19 -20.33 -4.00 -5.54
CA VAL A 19 -20.91 -4.91 -4.53
C VAL A 19 -22.32 -5.31 -4.94
N LYS A 20 -23.12 -4.35 -5.36
CA LYS A 20 -24.48 -4.57 -5.85
C LYS A 20 -24.50 -5.46 -7.10
N HIS A 21 -23.64 -5.16 -8.07
CA HIS A 21 -23.52 -5.94 -9.32
C HIS A 21 -23.19 -7.41 -9.05
N LEU A 22 -22.33 -7.67 -8.06
CA LEU A 22 -21.96 -9.03 -7.66
C LEU A 22 -22.98 -9.72 -6.77
N GLY A 23 -24.05 -9.03 -6.37
CA GLY A 23 -25.08 -9.58 -5.48
C GLY A 23 -24.58 -9.85 -4.07
N MET A 24 -23.58 -9.11 -3.61
CA MET A 24 -22.91 -9.36 -2.33
C MET A 24 -23.18 -8.28 -1.28
N GLU A 25 -24.27 -7.56 -1.40
CA GLU A 25 -24.61 -6.46 -0.48
C GLU A 25 -24.76 -6.89 0.98
N GLY A 26 -25.15 -8.15 1.24
CA GLY A 26 -25.31 -8.68 2.58
C GLY A 26 -24.03 -9.18 3.25
N TYR A 27 -22.88 -9.12 2.57
CA TYR A 27 -21.65 -9.75 3.05
C TYR A 27 -20.68 -8.79 3.76
N ASN A 28 -21.02 -7.52 3.87
CA ASN A 28 -20.14 -6.53 4.54
C ASN A 28 -18.70 -6.57 4.00
N LEU A 29 -18.57 -6.52 2.69
CA LEU A 29 -17.26 -6.64 2.02
C LEU A 29 -16.36 -5.44 2.31
N THR A 30 -15.07 -5.72 2.50
CA THR A 30 -14.01 -4.72 2.60
C THR A 30 -12.75 -5.23 1.95
N THR A 31 -11.75 -4.36 1.81
CA THR A 31 -10.43 -4.76 1.31
C THR A 31 -9.57 -5.30 2.44
N GLY A 32 -8.61 -6.18 2.10
CA GLY A 32 -7.66 -6.73 3.07
C GLY A 32 -6.59 -5.74 3.50
N ALA A 33 -6.25 -4.79 2.64
CA ALA A 33 -5.27 -3.73 2.92
C ALA A 33 -5.44 -2.59 1.93
N ILE A 34 -4.92 -1.42 2.28
CA ILE A 34 -4.76 -0.28 1.37
C ILE A 34 -3.27 -0.12 1.10
N CYS A 35 -2.86 -0.23 -0.17
CA CYS A 35 -1.46 -0.10 -0.55
C CYS A 35 -1.20 1.28 -1.15
N VAL A 36 -0.21 1.98 -0.60
CA VAL A 36 0.13 3.35 -1.00
C VAL A 36 1.63 3.53 -1.12
N TYR A 37 2.06 4.63 -1.70
CA TYR A 37 3.46 5.05 -1.67
C TYR A 37 3.87 5.47 -0.25
N PRO A 38 5.17 5.38 0.10
CA PRO A 38 5.65 5.69 1.46
C PRO A 38 5.24 7.07 1.97
N ASN A 39 5.27 8.08 1.11
CA ASN A 39 4.91 9.46 1.49
C ASN A 39 3.42 9.65 1.78
N GLN A 40 2.58 8.65 1.53
CA GLN A 40 1.14 8.73 1.78
C GLN A 40 0.68 7.85 2.95
N VAL A 41 1.59 7.14 3.59
CA VAL A 41 1.26 6.23 4.70
C VAL A 41 0.58 6.97 5.85
N LYS A 42 1.15 8.09 6.28
CA LYS A 42 0.55 8.90 7.36
C LYS A 42 -0.87 9.32 7.05
N SER A 43 -1.11 9.77 5.83
CA SER A 43 -2.43 10.21 5.40
C SER A 43 -3.43 9.05 5.38
N ALA A 44 -3.02 7.90 4.87
CA ALA A 44 -3.87 6.70 4.84
C ALA A 44 -4.24 6.26 6.25
N VAL A 45 -3.27 6.18 7.16
CA VAL A 45 -3.51 5.82 8.56
C VAL A 45 -4.47 6.80 9.22
N LYS A 46 -4.26 8.09 9.02
CA LYS A 46 -5.13 9.14 9.57
C LYS A 46 -6.58 8.98 9.10
N TRP A 47 -6.79 8.82 7.81
CA TRP A 47 -8.14 8.70 7.24
C TRP A 47 -8.85 7.42 7.66
N LEU A 48 -8.13 6.32 7.77
CA LEU A 48 -8.71 5.08 8.29
C LEU A 48 -9.15 5.23 9.74
N LYS A 49 -8.40 5.95 10.56
CA LYS A 49 -8.80 6.26 11.94
C LYS A 49 -10.05 7.15 11.99
N VAL A 50 -10.11 8.16 11.14
CA VAL A 50 -11.26 9.08 11.06
C VAL A 50 -12.52 8.33 10.67
N THR A 51 -12.43 7.39 9.73
CA THR A 51 -13.58 6.61 9.27
C THR A 51 -13.90 5.41 10.15
N GLY A 52 -13.07 5.12 11.16
CA GLY A 52 -13.25 4.01 12.09
C GLY A 52 -13.01 2.63 11.47
N LYS A 53 -12.30 2.55 10.37
CA LYS A 53 -12.02 1.28 9.69
C LYS A 53 -10.69 0.69 10.15
N GLU A 54 -10.72 -0.61 10.44
CA GLU A 54 -9.53 -1.37 10.83
C GLU A 54 -8.95 -2.11 9.62
N ILE A 55 -8.41 -1.34 8.69
CA ILE A 55 -7.80 -1.88 7.46
C ILE A 55 -6.29 -1.62 7.53
N PRO A 56 -5.44 -2.64 7.34
CA PRO A 56 -3.99 -2.45 7.31
C PRO A 56 -3.56 -1.51 6.19
N VAL A 57 -2.53 -0.72 6.45
CA VAL A 57 -1.89 0.10 5.42
C VAL A 57 -0.61 -0.59 5.00
N ALA A 58 -0.54 -0.96 3.73
CA ALA A 58 0.66 -1.48 3.10
C ALA A 58 1.38 -0.34 2.38
N SER A 59 2.70 -0.35 2.43
CA SER A 59 3.50 0.60 1.66
C SER A 59 4.39 -0.14 0.68
N VAL A 60 4.41 0.31 -0.57
CA VAL A 60 5.48 -0.09 -1.48
C VAL A 60 6.78 0.51 -0.96
N ALA A 61 7.88 -0.20 -1.16
CA ALA A 61 9.19 0.26 -0.71
C ALA A 61 10.30 -0.36 -1.55
N THR A 62 11.53 -0.03 -1.24
CA THR A 62 12.74 -0.54 -1.89
C THR A 62 12.90 -0.09 -3.35
N GLY A 63 12.49 1.14 -3.63
CA GLY A 63 12.67 1.74 -4.96
C GLY A 63 11.62 1.30 -5.97
N PHE A 64 10.39 1.10 -5.53
CA PHE A 64 9.29 0.74 -6.43
C PHE A 64 9.15 1.78 -7.57
N PRO A 65 8.93 1.35 -8.83
CA PRO A 65 8.75 -0.05 -9.25
C PRO A 65 10.05 -0.76 -9.67
N ALA A 66 11.15 -0.06 -9.85
CA ALA A 66 12.34 -0.62 -10.50
C ALA A 66 13.25 -1.41 -9.56
N GLY A 67 13.30 -1.06 -8.28
CA GLY A 67 14.15 -1.72 -7.31
C GLY A 67 15.64 -1.45 -7.47
N GLN A 68 16.01 -0.34 -8.13
CA GLN A 68 17.41 -0.03 -8.47
C GLN A 68 18.04 1.04 -7.59
N THR A 69 17.35 1.47 -6.56
CA THR A 69 17.90 2.42 -5.60
C THR A 69 18.97 1.74 -4.74
N PRO A 70 20.03 2.44 -4.32
CA PRO A 70 21.04 1.87 -3.42
C PRO A 70 20.43 1.26 -2.17
N LEU A 71 21.01 0.14 -1.70
CA LEU A 71 20.43 -0.65 -0.62
C LEU A 71 20.16 0.17 0.65
N ARG A 72 21.10 1.03 1.05
CA ARG A 72 20.92 1.86 2.25
C ARG A 72 19.68 2.75 2.19
N LEU A 73 19.36 3.27 1.00
CA LEU A 73 18.17 4.11 0.79
C LEU A 73 16.90 3.27 0.76
N ARG A 74 16.96 2.07 0.21
CA ARG A 74 15.83 1.14 0.22
C ARG A 74 15.46 0.72 1.65
N LEU A 75 16.45 0.47 2.49
CA LEU A 75 16.23 0.13 3.89
C LEU A 75 15.67 1.32 4.67
N GLU A 76 16.14 2.52 4.39
CA GLU A 76 15.63 3.74 5.02
C GLU A 76 14.19 4.01 4.64
N GLU A 77 13.82 3.76 3.40
CA GLU A 77 12.43 3.88 2.93
C GLU A 77 11.50 2.96 3.73
N ILE A 78 11.92 1.71 3.99
CA ILE A 78 11.17 0.77 4.82
C ILE A 78 11.01 1.33 6.24
N ARG A 79 12.10 1.83 6.84
CA ARG A 79 12.04 2.38 8.20
C ARG A 79 11.06 3.54 8.31
N GLU A 80 11.09 4.44 7.35
CA GLU A 80 10.17 5.58 7.32
C GLU A 80 8.72 5.14 7.17
N ALA A 81 8.44 4.22 6.27
CA ALA A 81 7.09 3.71 6.05
C ALA A 81 6.54 3.05 7.33
N VAL A 82 7.33 2.25 8.01
CA VAL A 82 6.94 1.62 9.27
C VAL A 82 6.74 2.66 10.36
N ALA A 83 7.63 3.64 10.47
CA ALA A 83 7.50 4.72 11.45
C ALA A 83 6.23 5.55 11.22
N ASP A 84 5.79 5.69 9.98
CA ASP A 84 4.58 6.42 9.61
C ASP A 84 3.29 5.62 9.83
N GLY A 85 3.40 4.34 10.16
CA GLY A 85 2.27 3.51 10.54
C GLY A 85 1.92 2.38 9.58
N ALA A 86 2.73 2.12 8.55
CA ALA A 86 2.54 0.95 7.69
C ALA A 86 2.74 -0.34 8.50
N THR A 87 1.83 -1.27 8.35
CA THR A 87 1.90 -2.59 8.98
C THR A 87 2.31 -3.68 8.00
N GLU A 88 2.31 -3.36 6.72
CA GLU A 88 2.74 -4.26 5.65
C GLU A 88 3.68 -3.51 4.71
N ILE A 89 4.71 -4.19 4.25
CA ILE A 89 5.68 -3.63 3.30
C ILE A 89 5.69 -4.51 2.06
N ASP A 90 5.48 -3.88 0.91
CA ASP A 90 5.54 -4.51 -0.40
C ASP A 90 6.89 -4.17 -1.02
N ILE A 91 7.84 -5.09 -0.93
CA ILE A 91 9.21 -4.86 -1.38
C ILE A 91 9.40 -5.24 -2.85
N VAL A 92 10.29 -4.50 -3.51
CA VAL A 92 10.70 -4.76 -4.89
C VAL A 92 12.15 -5.20 -4.90
N ILE A 93 12.42 -6.33 -5.53
CA ILE A 93 13.80 -6.80 -5.74
C ILE A 93 14.41 -6.13 -6.96
N ASN A 94 15.74 -6.01 -6.97
CA ASN A 94 16.45 -5.56 -8.15
C ASN A 94 16.58 -6.72 -9.15
N ARG A 95 15.67 -6.80 -10.08
CA ARG A 95 15.61 -7.91 -11.07
C ARG A 95 16.84 -7.98 -11.96
N THR A 96 17.47 -6.86 -12.23
CA THR A 96 18.72 -6.82 -13.00
C THR A 96 19.82 -7.58 -12.27
N MET A 97 19.94 -7.42 -10.95
CA MET A 97 20.91 -8.15 -10.16
C MET A 97 20.60 -9.64 -10.07
N VAL A 98 19.32 -9.99 -9.95
CA VAL A 98 18.89 -11.40 -9.95
C VAL A 98 19.26 -12.07 -11.29
N ASN A 99 18.94 -11.44 -12.39
CA ASN A 99 19.29 -11.96 -13.72
C ASN A 99 20.80 -12.12 -13.91
N ARG A 100 21.56 -11.17 -13.39
CA ARG A 100 23.02 -11.20 -13.44
C ARG A 100 23.60 -12.41 -12.70
N VAL A 101 23.06 -12.72 -11.53
CA VAL A 101 23.48 -13.90 -10.76
C VAL A 101 23.24 -15.20 -11.53
N TYR A 102 22.14 -15.32 -12.25
CA TYR A 102 21.84 -16.49 -13.07
C TYR A 102 22.71 -16.60 -14.32
N LEU A 103 23.22 -15.49 -14.83
CA LEU A 103 24.05 -15.47 -16.03
C LEU A 103 25.55 -15.67 -15.74
N GLU A 104 25.95 -15.48 -14.53
CA GLU A 104 27.31 -15.73 -14.05
C GLU A 104 27.48 -17.20 -13.61
#